data_7f028ed54a277a578400a27daa37defe
#
_entry.id   7f028ed54a277a578400a27daa37defe
#
_cell.length_a   1.000
_cell.length_b   1.000
_cell.length_c   1.000
_cell.angle_alpha   90.00
_cell.angle_beta   90.00
_cell.angle_gamma   90.00
#
_symmetry.space_group_name_H-M   'P 1'
#
loop_
_entity.id
_entity.type
_entity.pdbx_description
1 polymer ?
#
loop_
_entity_poly.entity_id
_entity_poly.type
_entity_poly.pdbx_seq_one_letter_code
_entity_poly.pdbx_strand_id
1 'polypeptide(L)'
;MPRIALRSARPRDLSRLSASLQALPQLQQHLILLGAAKSVSLAKNIKQFPELVKLLDQAIIENPPVIIRDGGVIAEGYDAELDELRGLSQNAGQFLLDLETQERERTGLSTLKVGYNRVHGYYIEISRLQSAQAPTEYVRRQTLKNAERFITPELKTFEDKALSSKSRSLAREKALYEALVEQLAGHLTDLQLASDGISELDILACLAERAINLELVRPQLTEHAGINIDN
;
A
#
# COMPACT_ATOMS: atom_id res chain seq x y z
N MET A 1 -15.64 7.65 0.94
CA MET A 1 -15.83 8.17 2.30
C MET A 1 -16.28 7.10 3.31
N PRO A 2 -17.30 6.22 3.10
CA PRO A 2 -17.76 5.29 4.15
C PRO A 2 -16.67 4.39 4.75
N ARG A 3 -15.73 3.91 3.95
CA ARG A 3 -14.64 3.04 4.43
C ARG A 3 -13.65 3.75 5.37
N ILE A 4 -13.43 5.05 5.19
CA ILE A 4 -12.59 5.84 6.09
C ILE A 4 -13.32 6.02 7.42
N ALA A 5 -14.60 6.40 7.38
CA ALA A 5 -15.45 6.53 8.57
C ALA A 5 -15.52 5.25 9.40
N LEU A 6 -15.61 4.08 8.74
CA LEU A 6 -15.63 2.76 9.36
C LEU A 6 -14.26 2.18 9.66
N ARG A 7 -13.16 2.92 9.42
CA ARG A 7 -11.76 2.46 9.55
C ARG A 7 -11.49 1.14 8.80
N SER A 8 -12.18 0.94 7.68
CA SER A 8 -12.08 -0.25 6.82
C SER A 8 -11.49 0.04 5.44
N ALA A 9 -10.92 1.23 5.27
CA ALA A 9 -10.23 1.62 4.05
C ALA A 9 -9.08 0.63 3.76
N ARG A 10 -8.91 0.28 2.48
CA ARG A 10 -7.82 -0.56 2.00
C ARG A 10 -6.68 0.31 1.46
N PRO A 11 -5.45 -0.20 1.38
CA PRO A 11 -4.32 0.59 0.86
C PRO A 11 -4.60 1.26 -0.49
N ARG A 12 -5.22 0.55 -1.42
CA ARG A 12 -5.61 1.11 -2.73
C ARG A 12 -6.71 2.17 -2.67
N ASP A 13 -7.52 2.19 -1.63
CA ASP A 13 -8.52 3.24 -1.44
C ASP A 13 -7.80 4.57 -1.09
N LEU A 14 -6.69 4.50 -0.33
CA LEU A 14 -5.91 5.67 0.05
C LEU A 14 -5.08 6.23 -1.13
N SER A 15 -4.43 5.38 -1.94
CA SER A 15 -3.71 5.85 -3.12
C SER A 15 -4.65 6.47 -4.16
N ARG A 16 -5.86 5.90 -4.35
CA ARG A 16 -6.89 6.49 -5.20
C ARG A 16 -7.43 7.80 -4.63
N LEU A 17 -7.58 7.90 -3.31
CA LEU A 17 -7.98 9.15 -2.67
C LEU A 17 -6.94 10.23 -2.94
N SER A 18 -5.63 9.95 -2.75
CA SER A 18 -4.59 10.91 -3.07
C SER A 18 -4.69 11.43 -4.51
N ALA A 19 -4.76 10.51 -5.49
CA ALA A 19 -4.91 10.88 -6.89
C ALA A 19 -6.17 11.73 -7.17
N SER A 20 -7.29 11.41 -6.51
CA SER A 20 -8.51 12.20 -6.64
C SER A 20 -8.37 13.61 -6.04
N LEU A 21 -7.74 13.72 -4.86
CA LEU A 21 -7.50 15.02 -4.21
C LEU A 21 -6.55 15.90 -5.01
N GLN A 22 -5.57 15.33 -5.70
CA GLN A 22 -4.64 16.04 -6.59
C GLN A 22 -5.34 16.69 -7.79
N ALA A 23 -6.45 16.13 -8.26
CA ALA A 23 -7.21 16.68 -9.37
C ALA A 23 -8.13 17.86 -8.98
N LEU A 24 -8.45 18.04 -7.68
CA LEU A 24 -9.40 19.05 -7.23
C LEU A 24 -9.02 20.50 -7.55
N PRO A 25 -7.74 20.94 -7.45
CA PRO A 25 -7.38 22.31 -7.80
C PRO A 25 -7.72 22.66 -9.25
N GLN A 26 -7.43 21.79 -10.19
CA GLN A 26 -7.74 21.99 -11.59
C GLN A 26 -9.27 22.01 -11.84
N LEU A 27 -10.00 21.08 -11.23
CA LEU A 27 -11.46 21.05 -11.31
C LEU A 27 -12.08 22.34 -10.75
N GLN A 28 -11.62 22.80 -9.61
CA GLN A 28 -12.08 24.05 -8.99
C GLN A 28 -11.82 25.26 -9.90
N GLN A 29 -10.66 25.33 -10.54
CA GLN A 29 -10.34 26.41 -11.49
C GLN A 29 -11.30 26.43 -12.67
N HIS A 30 -11.60 25.26 -13.26
CA HIS A 30 -12.56 25.16 -14.36
C HIS A 30 -13.97 25.59 -13.94
N LEU A 31 -14.43 25.21 -12.75
CA LEU A 31 -15.74 25.61 -12.23
C LEU A 31 -15.86 27.14 -12.04
N ILE A 32 -14.78 27.80 -11.58
CA ILE A 32 -14.74 29.24 -11.44
C ILE A 32 -14.80 29.95 -12.81
N LEU A 33 -14.05 29.42 -13.80
CA LEU A 33 -14.02 29.97 -15.16
C LEU A 33 -15.38 29.90 -15.88
N LEU A 34 -16.22 28.90 -15.56
CA LEU A 34 -17.57 28.81 -16.11
C LEU A 34 -18.49 29.98 -15.73
N GLY A 35 -18.21 30.68 -14.60
CA GLY A 35 -18.89 31.88 -14.16
C GLY A 35 -20.37 31.74 -13.78
N ALA A 36 -21.00 30.57 -13.95
CA ALA A 36 -22.37 30.33 -13.53
C ALA A 36 -22.50 30.28 -12.01
N ALA A 37 -23.58 30.83 -11.46
CA ALA A 37 -23.81 30.88 -10.01
C ALA A 37 -23.67 29.51 -9.35
N LYS A 38 -24.16 28.45 -9.98
CA LYS A 38 -24.08 27.08 -9.48
C LYS A 38 -22.67 26.53 -9.54
N SER A 39 -21.91 26.75 -10.63
CA SER A 39 -20.52 26.30 -10.73
C SER A 39 -19.62 26.98 -9.70
N VAL A 40 -19.81 28.27 -9.45
CA VAL A 40 -19.09 29.02 -8.40
C VAL A 40 -19.44 28.50 -7.00
N SER A 41 -20.70 28.15 -6.75
CA SER A 41 -21.12 27.52 -5.48
C SER A 41 -20.48 26.15 -5.28
N LEU A 42 -20.43 25.30 -6.32
CA LEU A 42 -19.76 23.98 -6.26
C LEU A 42 -18.25 24.13 -6.04
N ALA A 43 -17.61 25.11 -6.70
CA ALA A 43 -16.20 25.38 -6.50
C ALA A 43 -15.84 25.73 -5.03
N LYS A 44 -16.77 26.36 -4.28
CA LYS A 44 -16.60 26.65 -2.85
C LYS A 44 -16.71 25.40 -1.97
N ASN A 45 -17.57 24.44 -2.36
CA ASN A 45 -17.76 23.19 -1.63
C ASN A 45 -16.63 22.18 -1.90
N ILE A 46 -16.08 22.20 -3.11
CA ILE A 46 -14.96 21.35 -3.53
C ILE A 46 -13.66 22.03 -3.05
N LYS A 47 -13.34 21.85 -1.76
CA LYS A 47 -12.10 22.36 -1.16
C LYS A 47 -10.87 21.66 -1.72
N GLN A 48 -9.70 22.28 -1.57
CA GLN A 48 -8.39 21.67 -1.82
C GLN A 48 -7.87 21.06 -0.52
N PHE A 49 -7.06 19.99 -0.64
CA PHE A 49 -6.51 19.25 0.50
C PHE A 49 -5.00 19.01 0.35
N PRO A 50 -4.18 20.07 0.19
CA PRO A 50 -2.75 19.92 -0.10
C PRO A 50 -2.00 19.13 0.98
N GLU A 51 -2.35 19.32 2.27
CA GLU A 51 -1.72 18.60 3.37
C GLU A 51 -2.06 17.11 3.36
N LEU A 52 -3.29 16.74 3.00
CA LEU A 52 -3.68 15.33 2.88
C LEU A 52 -3.02 14.66 1.67
N VAL A 53 -2.91 15.37 0.56
CA VAL A 53 -2.18 14.88 -0.63
C VAL A 53 -0.73 14.60 -0.25
N LYS A 54 -0.04 15.58 0.34
CA LYS A 54 1.34 15.43 0.79
C LYS A 54 1.52 14.27 1.76
N LEU A 55 0.63 14.15 2.75
CA LEU A 55 0.64 13.07 3.72
C LEU A 55 0.52 11.70 3.04
N LEU A 56 -0.45 11.54 2.16
CA LEU A 56 -0.71 10.28 1.49
C LEU A 56 0.41 9.90 0.51
N ASP A 57 0.93 10.84 -0.26
CA ASP A 57 2.02 10.62 -1.22
C ASP A 57 3.34 10.26 -0.52
N GLN A 58 3.58 10.82 0.67
CA GLN A 58 4.75 10.47 1.47
C GLN A 58 4.60 9.13 2.18
N ALA A 59 3.38 8.76 2.57
CA ALA A 59 3.15 7.60 3.42
C ALA A 59 2.86 6.31 2.65
N ILE A 60 2.18 6.38 1.50
CA ILE A 60 1.68 5.21 0.77
C ILE A 60 2.41 5.11 -0.57
N ILE A 61 2.86 3.92 -0.93
CA ILE A 61 3.43 3.68 -2.26
C ILE A 61 2.35 3.83 -3.34
N GLU A 62 2.76 4.17 -4.56
CA GLU A 62 1.85 4.41 -5.70
C GLU A 62 0.92 3.23 -5.98
N ASN A 63 1.46 2.02 -6.00
CA ASN A 63 0.72 0.78 -6.29
C ASN A 63 0.74 -0.18 -5.10
N PRO A 64 0.00 0.11 -4.01
CA PRO A 64 0.04 -0.69 -2.81
C PRO A 64 -0.65 -2.05 -3.01
N PRO A 65 -0.26 -3.09 -2.24
CA PRO A 65 -0.95 -4.36 -2.19
C PRO A 65 -2.42 -4.18 -1.78
N VAL A 66 -3.23 -5.21 -2.03
CA VAL A 66 -4.68 -5.16 -1.76
C VAL A 66 -4.98 -5.05 -0.27
N ILE A 67 -4.19 -5.73 0.55
CA ILE A 67 -4.38 -5.81 2.00
C ILE A 67 -3.09 -5.48 2.74
N ILE A 68 -3.23 -4.78 3.88
CA ILE A 68 -2.10 -4.37 4.72
C ILE A 68 -1.28 -5.56 5.26
N ARG A 69 -1.90 -6.73 5.40
CA ARG A 69 -1.26 -7.94 5.93
C ARG A 69 -0.13 -8.45 5.03
N ASP A 70 -0.16 -8.12 3.74
CA ASP A 70 0.88 -8.55 2.80
C ASP A 70 2.18 -7.76 3.00
N GLY A 71 2.12 -6.61 3.69
CA GLY A 71 3.23 -5.69 3.86
C GLY A 71 3.55 -4.88 2.59
N GLY A 72 4.49 -3.94 2.69
CA GLY A 72 4.93 -3.14 1.55
C GLY A 72 3.92 -2.06 1.12
N VAL A 73 3.12 -1.55 2.05
CA VAL A 73 2.14 -0.48 1.83
C VAL A 73 2.75 0.90 2.10
N ILE A 74 3.48 1.03 3.21
CA ILE A 74 4.11 2.28 3.62
C ILE A 74 5.37 2.52 2.78
N ALA A 75 5.52 3.74 2.28
CA ALA A 75 6.68 4.15 1.48
C ALA A 75 7.97 4.10 2.28
N GLU A 76 9.09 3.83 1.60
CA GLU A 76 10.43 3.94 2.16
C GLU A 76 10.73 5.40 2.52
N GLY A 77 11.41 5.63 3.64
CA GLY A 77 11.70 6.96 4.16
C GLY A 77 10.57 7.60 4.97
N TYR A 78 9.39 6.98 5.07
CA TYR A 78 8.29 7.49 5.87
C TYR A 78 8.49 7.28 7.39
N ASP A 79 9.05 6.12 7.78
CA ASP A 79 9.30 5.76 9.17
C ASP A 79 10.63 5.01 9.31
N ALA A 80 11.59 5.62 10.01
CA ALA A 80 12.94 5.11 10.14
C ALA A 80 13.00 3.73 10.83
N GLU A 81 12.14 3.46 11.81
CA GLU A 81 12.07 2.15 12.48
C GLU A 81 11.59 1.06 11.52
N LEU A 82 10.59 1.37 10.69
CA LEU A 82 10.10 0.43 9.68
C LEU A 82 11.19 0.11 8.65
N ASP A 83 11.92 1.12 8.20
CA ASP A 83 12.99 0.95 7.21
C ASP A 83 14.15 0.12 7.77
N GLU A 84 14.54 0.33 9.02
CA GLU A 84 15.52 -0.50 9.71
C GLU A 84 15.08 -1.98 9.79
N LEU A 85 13.82 -2.21 10.21
CA LEU A 85 13.27 -3.56 10.30
C LEU A 85 13.18 -4.26 8.94
N ARG A 86 12.85 -3.52 7.87
CA ARG A 86 12.84 -4.03 6.49
C ARG A 86 14.25 -4.33 6.01
N GLY A 87 15.22 -3.46 6.28
CA GLY A 87 16.63 -3.65 5.94
C GLY A 87 17.20 -4.93 6.53
N LEU A 88 16.93 -5.22 7.81
CA LEU A 88 17.32 -6.47 8.46
C LEU A 88 16.72 -7.71 7.78
N SER A 89 15.49 -7.60 7.25
CA SER A 89 14.83 -8.70 6.55
C SER A 89 15.33 -8.87 5.10
N GLN A 90 15.68 -7.78 4.42
CA GLN A 90 16.17 -7.81 3.03
C GLN A 90 17.62 -8.28 2.94
N ASN A 91 18.46 -7.91 3.91
CA ASN A 91 19.85 -8.33 3.99
C ASN A 91 20.01 -9.83 4.32
N ALA A 92 18.90 -10.53 4.61
CA ALA A 92 18.93 -11.96 4.89
C ALA A 92 19.52 -12.78 3.71
N GLY A 93 19.22 -12.42 2.48
CA GLY A 93 19.76 -13.08 1.29
C GLY A 93 21.27 -12.95 1.18
N GLN A 94 21.83 -11.75 1.40
CA GLN A 94 23.26 -11.51 1.36
C GLN A 94 23.97 -12.23 2.49
N PHE A 95 23.44 -12.14 3.72
CA PHE A 95 23.97 -12.86 4.87
C PHE A 95 24.10 -14.38 4.62
N LEU A 96 23.10 -15.00 3.98
CA LEU A 96 23.14 -16.43 3.65
C LEU A 96 24.21 -16.77 2.62
N LEU A 97 24.43 -15.92 1.64
CA LEU A 97 25.49 -16.11 0.63
C LEU A 97 26.88 -15.95 1.26
N ASP A 98 27.05 -14.95 2.11
CA ASP A 98 28.30 -14.71 2.82
C ASP A 98 28.62 -15.86 3.79
N LEU A 99 27.60 -16.33 4.54
CA LEU A 99 27.72 -17.49 5.44
C LEU A 99 28.04 -18.77 4.64
N GLU A 100 27.40 -18.99 3.49
CA GLU A 100 27.70 -20.15 2.64
C GLU A 100 29.14 -20.15 2.18
N THR A 101 29.64 -18.99 1.74
CA THR A 101 31.02 -18.85 1.30
C THR A 101 32.00 -19.08 2.44
N GLN A 102 31.77 -18.41 3.57
CA GLN A 102 32.61 -18.56 4.77
C GLN A 102 32.64 -19.99 5.28
N GLU A 103 31.50 -20.65 5.35
CA GLU A 103 31.42 -22.03 5.85
C GLU A 103 32.01 -23.05 4.88
N ARG A 104 31.93 -22.83 3.56
CA ARG A 104 32.65 -23.66 2.58
C ARG A 104 34.16 -23.54 2.72
N GLU A 105 34.66 -22.32 2.88
CA GLU A 105 36.11 -22.09 3.07
C GLU A 105 36.60 -22.69 4.40
N ARG A 106 35.85 -22.51 5.48
CA ARG A 106 36.22 -23.03 6.81
C ARG A 106 36.20 -24.56 6.90
N THR A 107 35.19 -25.19 6.28
CA THR A 107 34.98 -26.65 6.41
C THR A 107 35.57 -27.47 5.27
N GLY A 108 35.89 -26.85 4.14
CA GLY A 108 36.32 -27.56 2.93
C GLY A 108 35.20 -28.37 2.23
N LEU A 109 33.94 -28.24 2.68
CA LEU A 109 32.81 -29.02 2.16
C LEU A 109 32.27 -28.36 0.88
N SER A 110 32.68 -28.85 -0.27
CA SER A 110 32.30 -28.28 -1.58
C SER A 110 30.80 -28.34 -1.89
N THR A 111 30.08 -29.28 -1.29
CA THR A 111 28.61 -29.46 -1.51
C THR A 111 27.76 -28.65 -0.54
N LEU A 112 28.38 -27.94 0.42
CA LEU A 112 27.67 -27.15 1.41
C LEU A 112 26.85 -26.05 0.72
N LYS A 113 25.57 -25.94 1.09
CA LYS A 113 24.66 -24.88 0.68
C LYS A 113 23.90 -24.36 1.88
N VAL A 114 23.70 -23.04 1.95
CA VAL A 114 22.83 -22.42 2.94
C VAL A 114 21.50 -22.07 2.30
N GLY A 115 20.39 -22.40 2.95
CA GLY A 115 19.07 -22.20 2.38
C GLY A 115 17.99 -21.97 3.42
N TYR A 116 16.79 -21.66 2.93
CA TYR A 116 15.60 -21.46 3.74
C TYR A 116 14.48 -22.36 3.28
N ASN A 117 13.75 -22.94 4.21
CA ASN A 117 12.55 -23.70 3.98
C ASN A 117 11.41 -23.16 4.86
N ARG A 118 10.22 -22.99 4.29
CA ARG A 118 9.07 -22.41 5.00
C ARG A 118 8.64 -23.20 6.23
N VAL A 119 8.85 -24.53 6.23
CA VAL A 119 8.47 -25.44 7.34
C VAL A 119 9.58 -25.58 8.37
N HIS A 120 10.83 -25.66 7.89
CA HIS A 120 11.99 -26.00 8.73
C HIS A 120 12.91 -24.81 9.02
N GLY A 121 12.64 -23.60 8.48
CA GLY A 121 13.47 -22.41 8.67
C GLY A 121 14.77 -22.46 7.88
N TYR A 122 15.80 -21.79 8.37
CA TYR A 122 17.14 -21.75 7.77
C TYR A 122 17.91 -23.02 8.04
N TYR A 123 18.74 -23.47 7.08
CA TYR A 123 19.53 -24.70 7.21
C TYR A 123 20.81 -24.61 6.37
N ILE A 124 21.82 -25.38 6.79
CA ILE A 124 22.98 -25.75 6.01
C ILE A 124 22.75 -27.15 5.46
N GLU A 125 22.77 -27.33 4.15
CA GLU A 125 22.60 -28.61 3.48
C GLU A 125 23.94 -29.13 2.99
N ILE A 126 24.27 -30.37 3.31
CA ILE A 126 25.50 -31.06 2.91
C ILE A 126 25.10 -32.38 2.27
N SER A 127 25.78 -32.76 1.16
CA SER A 127 25.53 -34.07 0.54
C SER A 127 25.79 -35.21 1.52
N ARG A 128 25.05 -36.29 1.38
CA ARG A 128 25.19 -37.46 2.26
C ARG A 128 26.59 -38.06 2.24
N LEU A 129 27.31 -37.91 1.14
CA LEU A 129 28.71 -38.39 0.99
C LEU A 129 29.68 -37.60 1.88
N GLN A 130 29.41 -36.31 2.10
CA GLN A 130 30.25 -35.43 2.90
C GLN A 130 29.69 -35.15 4.32
N SER A 131 28.49 -35.63 4.62
CA SER A 131 27.83 -35.34 5.92
C SER A 131 28.58 -35.88 7.13
N ALA A 132 29.36 -36.96 6.97
CA ALA A 132 30.22 -37.49 8.05
C ALA A 132 31.40 -36.55 8.39
N GLN A 133 31.74 -35.61 7.54
CA GLN A 133 32.79 -34.61 7.75
C GLN A 133 32.24 -33.29 8.32
N ALA A 134 30.92 -33.24 8.59
CA ALA A 134 30.30 -32.06 9.16
C ALA A 134 30.92 -31.76 10.53
N PRO A 135 31.25 -30.48 10.84
CA PRO A 135 31.77 -30.07 12.14
C PRO A 135 30.86 -30.49 13.30
N THR A 136 31.45 -30.75 14.46
CA THR A 136 30.72 -31.20 15.65
C THR A 136 29.71 -30.22 16.21
N GLU A 137 29.90 -28.92 15.92
CA GLU A 137 28.96 -27.85 16.27
C GLU A 137 27.70 -27.78 15.39
N TYR A 138 27.68 -28.52 14.27
CA TYR A 138 26.50 -28.60 13.42
C TYR A 138 25.46 -29.51 14.04
N VAL A 139 24.33 -28.94 14.41
CA VAL A 139 23.20 -29.70 14.94
C VAL A 139 22.33 -30.18 13.77
N ARG A 140 22.20 -31.53 13.65
CA ARG A 140 21.38 -32.13 12.59
C ARG A 140 19.90 -31.78 12.78
N ARG A 141 19.29 -31.23 11.75
CA ARG A 141 17.88 -30.81 11.75
C ARG A 141 16.99 -31.77 10.94
N GLN A 142 17.51 -32.29 9.83
CA GLN A 142 16.74 -33.16 8.94
C GLN A 142 17.68 -34.07 8.12
N THR A 143 17.27 -35.34 7.94
CA THR A 143 17.92 -36.28 7.02
C THR A 143 17.06 -36.47 5.78
N LEU A 144 17.64 -36.24 4.60
CA LEU A 144 17.02 -36.43 3.29
C LEU A 144 17.64 -37.64 2.59
N LYS A 145 17.08 -38.05 1.46
CA LYS A 145 17.59 -39.20 0.69
C LYS A 145 19.06 -39.02 0.28
N ASN A 146 19.43 -37.83 -0.20
CA ASN A 146 20.73 -37.53 -0.78
C ASN A 146 21.53 -36.45 -0.03
N ALA A 147 20.99 -35.88 1.03
CA ALA A 147 21.62 -34.81 1.80
C ALA A 147 21.22 -34.86 3.28
N GLU A 148 21.94 -34.16 4.11
CA GLU A 148 21.59 -33.87 5.50
C GLU A 148 21.55 -32.36 5.72
N ARG A 149 20.62 -31.92 6.55
CA ARG A 149 20.44 -30.51 6.91
C ARG A 149 20.80 -30.29 8.35
N PHE A 150 21.56 -29.25 8.56
CA PHE A 150 22.10 -28.85 9.85
C PHE A 150 21.73 -27.39 10.16
N ILE A 151 21.88 -27.03 11.43
CA ILE A 151 21.83 -25.65 11.89
C ILE A 151 23.03 -25.39 12.79
N THR A 152 23.58 -24.17 12.71
CA THR A 152 24.61 -23.69 13.63
C THR A 152 24.01 -22.69 14.63
N PRO A 153 24.64 -22.42 15.77
CA PRO A 153 24.23 -21.39 16.72
C PRO A 153 24.13 -20.00 16.06
N GLU A 154 25.06 -19.69 15.15
CA GLU A 154 25.06 -18.43 14.40
C GLU A 154 23.82 -18.33 13.48
N LEU A 155 23.57 -19.35 12.67
CA LEU A 155 22.41 -19.40 11.77
C LEU A 155 21.10 -19.39 12.58
N LYS A 156 21.07 -19.99 13.77
CA LYS A 156 19.90 -19.94 14.67
C LYS A 156 19.65 -18.53 15.20
N THR A 157 20.71 -17.85 15.63
CA THR A 157 20.61 -16.45 16.09
C THR A 157 20.12 -15.53 14.98
N PHE A 158 20.62 -15.74 13.77
CA PHE A 158 20.15 -15.01 12.59
C PHE A 158 18.69 -15.32 12.29
N GLU A 159 18.26 -16.58 12.30
CA GLU A 159 16.88 -17.01 12.11
C GLU A 159 15.93 -16.25 13.05
N ASP A 160 16.25 -16.24 14.35
CA ASP A 160 15.43 -15.59 15.37
C ASP A 160 15.34 -14.07 15.15
N LYS A 161 16.45 -13.41 14.76
CA LYS A 161 16.46 -11.99 14.41
C LYS A 161 15.63 -11.71 13.14
N ALA A 162 15.82 -12.46 12.07
CA ALA A 162 15.14 -12.25 10.80
C ALA A 162 13.63 -12.45 10.92
N LEU A 163 13.17 -13.51 11.59
CA LEU A 163 11.76 -13.79 11.84
C LEU A 163 11.13 -12.74 12.75
N SER A 164 11.83 -12.32 13.80
CA SER A 164 11.39 -11.26 14.70
C SER A 164 11.27 -9.93 13.97
N SER A 165 12.25 -9.54 13.16
CA SER A 165 12.24 -8.29 12.39
C SER A 165 11.09 -8.25 11.38
N LYS A 166 10.82 -9.34 10.69
CA LYS A 166 9.70 -9.44 9.76
C LYS A 166 8.35 -9.26 10.47
N SER A 167 8.15 -9.92 11.60
CA SER A 167 6.93 -9.80 12.39
C SER A 167 6.74 -8.38 12.94
N ARG A 168 7.82 -7.77 13.45
CA ARG A 168 7.82 -6.40 13.97
C ARG A 168 7.57 -5.39 12.84
N SER A 169 8.18 -5.58 11.67
CA SER A 169 7.97 -4.74 10.49
C SER A 169 6.49 -4.71 10.08
N LEU A 170 5.84 -5.89 9.99
CA LEU A 170 4.41 -5.96 9.67
C LEU A 170 3.53 -5.30 10.73
N ALA A 171 3.86 -5.47 12.01
CA ALA A 171 3.13 -4.83 13.11
C ALA A 171 3.30 -3.30 13.08
N ARG A 172 4.54 -2.81 12.84
CA ARG A 172 4.82 -1.38 12.72
C ARG A 172 4.09 -0.76 11.54
N GLU A 173 4.16 -1.40 10.38
CA GLU A 173 3.47 -0.97 9.17
C GLU A 173 1.97 -0.87 9.34
N LYS A 174 1.37 -1.86 10.02
CA LYS A 174 -0.05 -1.85 10.37
C LYS A 174 -0.39 -0.67 11.29
N ALA A 175 0.41 -0.40 12.32
CA ALA A 175 0.18 0.71 13.24
C ALA A 175 0.26 2.07 12.52
N LEU A 176 1.25 2.26 11.64
CA LEU A 176 1.38 3.46 10.81
C LEU A 176 0.18 3.65 9.88
N TYR A 177 -0.28 2.57 9.25
CA TYR A 177 -1.46 2.60 8.40
C TYR A 177 -2.74 2.96 9.16
N GLU A 178 -2.94 2.39 10.35
CA GLU A 178 -4.09 2.72 11.22
C GLU A 178 -4.05 4.18 11.66
N ALA A 179 -2.87 4.71 11.98
CA ALA A 179 -2.69 6.13 12.30
C ALA A 179 -3.04 7.04 11.11
N LEU A 180 -2.67 6.67 9.87
CA LEU A 180 -3.05 7.40 8.66
C LEU A 180 -4.58 7.43 8.46
N VAL A 181 -5.25 6.29 8.61
CA VAL A 181 -6.71 6.22 8.50
C VAL A 181 -7.39 7.08 9.56
N GLU A 182 -6.86 7.13 10.79
CA GLU A 182 -7.37 7.98 11.86
C GLU A 182 -7.20 9.47 11.54
N GLN A 183 -6.04 9.88 11.01
CA GLN A 183 -5.83 11.27 10.56
C GLN A 183 -6.82 11.66 9.46
N LEU A 184 -7.05 10.79 8.48
CA LEU A 184 -8.05 11.02 7.43
C LEU A 184 -9.47 11.13 7.98
N ALA A 185 -9.81 10.36 9.02
CA ALA A 185 -11.11 10.42 9.68
C ALA A 185 -11.37 11.80 10.31
N GLY A 186 -10.33 12.49 10.77
CA GLY A 186 -10.42 13.87 11.26
C GLY A 186 -10.88 14.89 10.21
N HIS A 187 -10.69 14.58 8.92
CA HIS A 187 -11.09 15.43 7.78
C HIS A 187 -12.37 14.96 7.08
N LEU A 188 -13.09 14.00 7.67
CA LEU A 188 -14.21 13.31 7.00
C LEU A 188 -15.32 14.26 6.55
N THR A 189 -15.66 15.27 7.35
CA THR A 189 -16.70 16.26 7.03
C THR A 189 -16.37 17.04 5.76
N ASP A 190 -15.16 17.57 5.66
CA ASP A 190 -14.73 18.33 4.48
C ASP A 190 -14.59 17.45 3.23
N LEU A 191 -14.08 16.22 3.40
CA LEU A 191 -14.00 15.23 2.34
C LEU A 191 -15.39 14.80 1.85
N GLN A 192 -16.40 14.72 2.74
CA GLN A 192 -17.78 14.42 2.38
C GLN A 192 -18.38 15.57 1.57
N LEU A 193 -18.21 16.81 2.02
CA LEU A 193 -18.70 17.99 1.27
C LEU A 193 -18.10 18.07 -0.13
N ALA A 194 -16.80 17.79 -0.28
CA ALA A 194 -16.17 17.73 -1.59
C ALA A 194 -16.75 16.60 -2.46
N SER A 195 -16.97 15.42 -1.88
CA SER A 195 -17.58 14.27 -2.56
C SER A 195 -19.00 14.57 -3.04
N ASP A 196 -19.80 15.22 -2.21
CA ASP A 196 -21.18 15.60 -2.56
C ASP A 196 -21.18 16.64 -3.68
N GLY A 197 -20.28 17.63 -3.63
CA GLY A 197 -20.08 18.61 -4.69
C GLY A 197 -19.66 17.98 -6.02
N ILE A 198 -18.77 17.01 -6.01
CA ILE A 198 -18.34 16.26 -7.20
C ILE A 198 -19.52 15.44 -7.76
N SER A 199 -20.29 14.78 -6.90
CA SER A 199 -21.44 13.98 -7.33
C SER A 199 -22.52 14.84 -7.97
N GLU A 200 -22.79 16.04 -7.44
CA GLU A 200 -23.70 17.01 -8.04
C GLU A 200 -23.18 17.51 -9.39
N LEU A 201 -21.88 17.80 -9.48
CA LEU A 201 -21.25 18.22 -10.73
C LEU A 201 -21.34 17.14 -11.80
N ASP A 202 -21.13 15.88 -11.47
CA ASP A 202 -21.22 14.75 -12.40
C ASP A 202 -22.64 14.63 -13.00
N ILE A 203 -23.66 14.77 -12.15
CA ILE A 203 -25.06 14.79 -12.60
C ILE A 203 -25.31 15.96 -13.55
N LEU A 204 -24.86 17.17 -13.21
CA LEU A 204 -25.04 18.35 -14.04
C LEU A 204 -24.33 18.23 -15.39
N ALA A 205 -23.12 17.68 -15.40
CA ALA A 205 -22.37 17.43 -16.63
C ALA A 205 -23.07 16.40 -17.51
N CYS A 206 -23.57 15.31 -16.92
CA CYS A 206 -24.34 14.29 -17.64
C CYS A 206 -25.64 14.87 -18.26
N LEU A 207 -26.37 15.68 -17.50
CA LEU A 207 -27.60 16.34 -18.02
C LEU A 207 -27.28 17.35 -19.14
N ALA A 208 -26.20 18.11 -19.03
CA ALA A 208 -25.78 19.05 -20.05
C ALA A 208 -25.37 18.32 -21.35
N GLU A 209 -24.59 17.24 -21.23
CA GLU A 209 -24.24 16.39 -22.38
C GLU A 209 -25.48 15.82 -23.06
N ARG A 210 -26.45 15.33 -22.29
CA ARG A 210 -27.72 14.83 -22.83
C ARG A 210 -28.54 15.91 -23.50
N ALA A 211 -28.61 17.11 -22.93
CA ALA A 211 -29.32 18.24 -23.53
C ALA A 211 -28.74 18.61 -24.90
N ILE A 212 -27.40 18.63 -25.01
CA ILE A 212 -26.74 18.91 -26.29
C ILE A 212 -27.00 17.80 -27.32
N ASN A 213 -26.77 16.53 -26.92
CA ASN A 213 -26.87 15.39 -27.84
C ASN A 213 -28.33 15.12 -28.35
N LEU A 214 -29.31 15.50 -27.56
CA LEU A 214 -30.72 15.33 -27.88
C LEU A 214 -31.37 16.64 -28.38
N GLU A 215 -30.58 17.70 -28.58
CA GLU A 215 -31.03 19.02 -29.02
C GLU A 215 -32.19 19.57 -28.16
N LEU A 216 -32.11 19.31 -26.82
CA LEU A 216 -33.14 19.76 -25.90
C LEU A 216 -33.06 21.27 -25.65
N VAL A 217 -34.20 21.91 -25.61
CA VAL A 217 -34.33 23.33 -25.25
C VAL A 217 -34.86 23.48 -23.83
N ARG A 218 -34.48 24.59 -23.15
CA ARG A 218 -34.96 24.87 -21.80
C ARG A 218 -36.44 25.24 -21.84
N PRO A 219 -37.32 24.50 -21.12
CA PRO A 219 -38.72 24.86 -21.07
C PRO A 219 -38.96 26.16 -20.29
N GLN A 220 -39.92 26.94 -20.72
CA GLN A 220 -40.46 28.08 -19.97
C GLN A 220 -41.64 27.61 -19.13
N LEU A 221 -41.52 27.70 -17.81
CA LEU A 221 -42.62 27.37 -16.88
C LEU A 221 -43.48 28.60 -16.70
N THR A 222 -44.82 28.45 -16.89
CA THR A 222 -45.80 29.50 -16.70
C THR A 222 -46.79 29.13 -15.62
N GLU A 223 -47.50 30.13 -15.06
CA GLU A 223 -48.53 29.90 -14.05
C GLU A 223 -49.83 29.38 -14.64
N HIS A 224 -49.98 29.41 -15.97
CA HIS A 224 -51.16 28.90 -16.64
C HIS A 224 -51.02 27.41 -16.95
N ALA A 225 -52.10 26.66 -16.69
CA ALA A 225 -52.15 25.25 -17.05
C ALA A 225 -52.20 25.09 -18.57
N GLY A 226 -51.19 24.40 -19.12
CA GLY A 226 -51.10 24.13 -20.55
C GLY A 226 -49.70 23.69 -20.96
N ILE A 227 -49.57 23.06 -22.12
CA ILE A 227 -48.30 22.72 -22.78
C ILE A 227 -48.35 23.38 -24.15
N ASN A 228 -47.40 24.26 -24.45
CA ASN A 228 -47.19 24.84 -25.78
C ASN A 228 -45.82 24.35 -26.29
N ILE A 229 -45.84 23.75 -27.48
CA ILE A 229 -44.61 23.24 -28.13
C ILE A 229 -44.53 23.96 -29.49
N ASP A 230 -43.54 24.82 -29.61
CA ASP A 230 -43.20 25.46 -30.87
C ASP A 230 -42.10 24.61 -31.57
N ASN A 231 -42.36 24.22 -32.84
CA ASN A 231 -41.41 23.47 -33.68
C ASN A 231 -40.47 24.40 -34.41
#